data_d122569b344a9eba29b077a7f8534a52
#
_entry.id   d122569b344a9eba29b077a7f8534a52
#
_cell.length_a   1.000
_cell.length_b   1.000
_cell.length_c   1.000
_cell.angle_alpha   90.00
_cell.angle_beta   90.00
_cell.angle_gamma   90.00
#
_symmetry.space_group_name_H-M   'P 1'
#
loop_
_entity.id
_entity.type
_entity.pdbx_description
1 polymer ?
#
loop_
_entity_poly.entity_id
_entity_poly.type
_entity_poly.pdbx_seq_one_letter_code
_entity_poly.pdbx_strand_id
1 'polypeptide(L)'
;MSGGGTGGHIYPAIAIADGLKSAQPEAEVIFVGALGKMEMTRVPQAGYQIHGLWIAGLSRKLSLKLIQFPLQVVASLIKSAWILWRFKPKAVIGTGGFASGPLLKVAGWMGIPYFVQEQNAFAGKTNQWLAAGAQSIYVAYPGMEKFFPAHKTVLTGNPVRASIQVGAQERAQGLAHWGLNPDKKTLLVLGGSLGARKINEIIADHLPLFAAANIQLLWQCGALYKDQYVPMSQEHMAVLPFIDRMDWAYACADMIISRAGAGTVSELALVAKPVLLIPSPNVAEDHQTKNAQAMVDQGAALLLAERDSDRFAEVFTQWMADPKAAEAMGARLGQCAFKQSTQHIVQHILAQLHD
;
A
#
# COMPACT_ATOMS: atom_id res chain seq x y z
N MET A 1 7.31 0.00 -17.12
CA MET A 1 6.54 0.11 -15.88
C MET A 1 6.29 1.57 -15.53
N SER A 2 5.13 1.92 -14.96
CA SER A 2 4.89 3.26 -14.41
C SER A 2 4.03 3.19 -13.16
N GLY A 3 4.51 3.80 -12.09
CA GLY A 3 3.80 3.91 -10.83
C GLY A 3 4.49 4.91 -9.93
N GLY A 4 3.76 5.91 -9.42
CA GLY A 4 4.45 6.97 -8.70
C GLY A 4 3.55 7.90 -7.90
N GLY A 5 4.17 8.91 -7.32
CA GLY A 5 3.55 9.89 -6.44
C GLY A 5 3.46 9.46 -4.98
N THR A 6 3.19 8.18 -4.72
CA THR A 6 3.11 7.60 -3.36
C THR A 6 3.65 6.18 -3.34
N GLY A 7 4.04 5.69 -2.16
CA GLY A 7 4.46 4.29 -1.97
C GLY A 7 3.39 3.28 -2.41
N GLY A 8 2.10 3.65 -2.28
CA GLY A 8 0.99 2.80 -2.70
C GLY A 8 0.97 2.44 -4.19
N HIS A 9 1.56 3.27 -5.05
CA HIS A 9 1.71 2.98 -6.48
C HIS A 9 3.10 2.40 -6.81
N ILE A 10 4.15 2.86 -6.10
CA ILE A 10 5.53 2.49 -6.39
C ILE A 10 5.82 1.03 -6.06
N TYR A 11 5.46 0.58 -4.86
CA TYR A 11 5.76 -0.78 -4.40
C TYR A 11 5.02 -1.88 -5.17
N PRO A 12 3.74 -1.72 -5.54
CA PRO A 12 3.08 -2.64 -6.47
C PRO A 12 3.76 -2.73 -7.83
N ALA A 13 4.25 -1.60 -8.38
CA ALA A 13 4.99 -1.61 -9.64
C ALA A 13 6.31 -2.38 -9.52
N ILE A 14 7.05 -2.17 -8.42
CA ILE A 14 8.30 -2.90 -8.14
C ILE A 14 8.01 -4.40 -7.96
N ALA A 15 6.97 -4.77 -7.20
CA ALA A 15 6.62 -6.17 -6.97
C ALA A 15 6.25 -6.90 -8.29
N ILE A 16 5.53 -6.23 -9.20
CA ILE A 16 5.23 -6.79 -10.53
C ILE A 16 6.51 -6.91 -11.36
N ALA A 17 7.41 -5.92 -11.31
CA ALA A 17 8.68 -5.96 -12.02
C ALA A 17 9.59 -7.11 -11.53
N ASP A 18 9.68 -7.30 -10.21
CA ASP A 18 10.41 -8.42 -9.58
C ASP A 18 9.81 -9.76 -10.00
N GLY A 19 8.49 -9.87 -10.01
CA GLY A 19 7.78 -11.06 -10.45
C GLY A 19 8.01 -11.38 -11.93
N LEU A 20 8.02 -10.36 -12.81
CA LEU A 20 8.35 -10.52 -14.22
C LEU A 20 9.79 -11.01 -14.42
N LYS A 21 10.75 -10.43 -13.70
CA LYS A 21 12.15 -10.88 -13.74
C LYS A 21 12.35 -12.28 -13.18
N SER A 22 11.60 -12.66 -12.16
CA SER A 22 11.62 -14.03 -11.63
C SER A 22 11.07 -15.05 -12.64
N ALA A 23 10.00 -14.69 -13.36
CA ALA A 23 9.40 -15.55 -14.38
C ALA A 23 10.18 -15.58 -15.70
N GLN A 24 10.81 -14.47 -16.05
CA GLN A 24 11.62 -14.30 -17.26
C GLN A 24 12.89 -13.52 -16.90
N PRO A 25 13.99 -14.18 -16.50
CA PRO A 25 15.25 -13.54 -16.08
C PRO A 25 15.84 -12.58 -17.10
N GLU A 26 15.67 -12.86 -18.40
CA GLU A 26 16.14 -12.03 -19.50
C GLU A 26 15.25 -10.81 -19.80
N ALA A 27 14.10 -10.67 -19.07
CA ALA A 27 13.22 -9.53 -19.28
C ALA A 27 13.91 -8.23 -18.84
N GLU A 28 13.98 -7.27 -19.74
CA GLU A 28 14.45 -5.93 -19.45
C GLU A 28 13.28 -5.06 -19.00
N VAL A 29 13.41 -4.48 -17.80
CA VAL A 29 12.36 -3.65 -17.19
C VAL A 29 12.91 -2.27 -16.90
N ILE A 30 12.26 -1.24 -17.46
CA ILE A 30 12.51 0.16 -17.14
C ILE A 30 11.26 0.80 -16.54
N PHE A 31 11.47 1.85 -15.76
CA PHE A 31 10.40 2.62 -15.15
C PHE A 31 10.29 4.01 -15.76
N VAL A 32 9.08 4.56 -15.69
CA VAL A 32 8.79 5.95 -16.02
C VAL A 32 8.01 6.55 -14.86
N GLY A 33 8.51 7.66 -14.29
CA GLY A 33 7.96 8.33 -13.13
C GLY A 33 7.89 9.84 -13.30
N ALA A 34 7.32 10.56 -12.34
CA ALA A 34 7.27 12.02 -12.34
C ALA A 34 8.52 12.61 -11.67
N LEU A 35 9.15 13.59 -12.31
CA LEU A 35 10.34 14.28 -11.79
C LEU A 35 10.06 14.89 -10.40
N GLY A 36 11.03 14.77 -9.50
CA GLY A 36 10.97 15.31 -8.14
C GLY A 36 10.00 14.55 -7.22
N LYS A 37 9.54 13.34 -7.60
CA LYS A 37 8.68 12.48 -6.78
C LYS A 37 9.45 11.30 -6.20
N MET A 38 8.83 10.63 -5.25
CA MET A 38 9.42 9.53 -4.46
C MET A 38 9.95 8.39 -5.34
N GLU A 39 9.29 8.09 -6.45
CA GLU A 39 9.68 7.04 -7.39
C GLU A 39 11.09 7.26 -7.96
N MET A 40 11.51 8.53 -8.17
CA MET A 40 12.85 8.85 -8.68
C MET A 40 13.99 8.41 -7.74
N THR A 41 13.68 8.15 -6.48
CA THR A 41 14.64 7.62 -5.49
C THR A 41 14.40 6.14 -5.20
N ARG A 42 13.13 5.74 -5.02
CA ARG A 42 12.79 4.37 -4.59
C ARG A 42 12.99 3.31 -5.65
N VAL A 43 12.73 3.65 -6.91
CA VAL A 43 12.91 2.70 -8.03
C VAL A 43 14.40 2.37 -8.26
N PRO A 44 15.33 3.34 -8.31
CA PRO A 44 16.77 3.04 -8.36
C PRO A 44 17.26 2.24 -7.15
N GLN A 45 16.76 2.51 -5.93
CA GLN A 45 17.09 1.73 -4.74
C GLN A 45 16.64 0.26 -4.85
N ALA A 46 15.60 -0.03 -5.66
CA ALA A 46 15.17 -1.38 -5.99
C ALA A 46 15.92 -2.00 -7.19
N GLY A 47 16.95 -1.33 -7.73
CA GLY A 47 17.78 -1.86 -8.81
C GLY A 47 17.25 -1.62 -10.21
N TYR A 48 16.26 -0.76 -10.42
CA TYR A 48 15.68 -0.48 -11.72
C TYR A 48 16.05 0.90 -12.26
N GLN A 49 16.21 0.98 -13.59
CA GLN A 49 16.35 2.27 -14.29
C GLN A 49 15.01 3.00 -14.33
N ILE A 50 15.02 4.33 -14.17
CA ILE A 50 13.83 5.16 -14.25
C ILE A 50 14.05 6.41 -15.10
N HIS A 51 13.09 6.72 -15.97
CA HIS A 51 13.00 7.95 -16.72
C HIS A 51 11.96 8.89 -16.08
N GLY A 52 12.34 10.14 -15.84
CA GLY A 52 11.45 11.14 -15.27
C GLY A 52 10.66 11.92 -16.33
N LEU A 53 9.35 12.03 -16.18
CA LEU A 53 8.49 12.96 -16.93
C LEU A 53 8.29 14.25 -16.16
N TRP A 54 8.23 15.37 -16.87
CA TRP A 54 7.87 16.65 -16.28
C TRP A 54 6.35 16.75 -16.18
N ILE A 55 5.78 16.10 -15.15
CA ILE A 55 4.35 16.08 -14.89
C ILE A 55 4.06 16.14 -13.40
N ALA A 56 2.98 16.80 -13.06
CA ALA A 56 2.46 16.89 -11.70
C ALA A 56 0.94 16.70 -11.70
N GLY A 57 0.36 16.49 -10.52
CA GLY A 57 -1.09 16.47 -10.38
C GLY A 57 -1.71 17.84 -10.68
N LEU A 58 -2.91 17.81 -11.24
CA LEU A 58 -3.69 19.02 -11.47
C LEU A 58 -3.96 19.72 -10.14
N SER A 59 -3.46 20.96 -10.00
CA SER A 59 -3.70 21.78 -8.81
C SER A 59 -5.18 22.20 -8.76
N ARG A 60 -5.83 22.03 -7.61
CA ARG A 60 -7.19 22.54 -7.38
C ARG A 60 -7.22 24.06 -7.09
N LYS A 61 -6.07 24.67 -6.86
CA LYS A 61 -5.93 26.12 -6.61
C LYS A 61 -5.51 26.81 -7.89
N LEU A 62 -6.14 27.95 -8.19
CA LEU A 62 -5.68 28.85 -9.25
C LEU A 62 -4.25 29.32 -8.94
N SER A 63 -3.30 28.86 -9.74
CA SER A 63 -1.87 29.19 -9.62
C SER A 63 -1.21 29.11 -10.97
N LEU A 64 -0.02 29.71 -11.12
CA LEU A 64 0.83 29.57 -12.31
C LEU A 64 1.07 28.12 -12.73
N LYS A 65 1.00 27.16 -11.79
CA LYS A 65 1.09 25.73 -12.07
C LYS A 65 -0.06 25.21 -12.93
N LEU A 66 -1.23 25.83 -12.87
CA LEU A 66 -2.38 25.46 -13.72
C LEU A 66 -2.12 25.84 -15.19
N ILE A 67 -1.46 26.98 -15.44
CA ILE A 67 -1.09 27.44 -16.78
C ILE A 67 0.00 26.54 -17.38
N GLN A 68 0.92 26.04 -16.56
CA GLN A 68 2.00 25.14 -17.00
C GLN A 68 1.51 23.71 -17.26
N PHE A 69 0.36 23.31 -16.71
CA PHE A 69 -0.12 21.94 -16.79
C PHE A 69 -0.31 21.42 -18.23
N PRO A 70 -0.93 22.16 -19.18
CA PRO A 70 -1.02 21.72 -20.57
C PRO A 70 0.34 21.47 -21.21
N LEU A 71 1.32 22.35 -20.95
CA LEU A 71 2.70 22.20 -21.45
C LEU A 71 3.36 20.96 -20.85
N GLN A 72 3.17 20.70 -19.56
CA GLN A 72 3.65 19.49 -18.89
C GLN A 72 3.05 18.22 -19.51
N VAL A 73 1.76 18.23 -19.82
CA VAL A 73 1.08 17.12 -20.48
C VAL A 73 1.68 16.86 -21.86
N VAL A 74 1.79 17.88 -22.70
CA VAL A 74 2.37 17.76 -24.06
C VAL A 74 3.82 17.26 -24.01
N ALA A 75 4.66 17.88 -23.19
CA ALA A 75 6.05 17.46 -23.01
C ALA A 75 6.16 16.01 -22.52
N SER A 76 5.27 15.61 -21.61
CA SER A 76 5.23 14.24 -21.10
C SER A 76 4.77 13.22 -22.14
N LEU A 77 3.81 13.56 -22.99
CA LEU A 77 3.37 12.73 -24.11
C LEU A 77 4.53 12.53 -25.13
N ILE A 78 5.21 13.62 -25.52
CA ILE A 78 6.35 13.56 -26.46
C ILE A 78 7.47 12.71 -25.86
N LYS A 79 7.84 12.94 -24.60
CA LYS A 79 8.89 12.16 -23.93
C LYS A 79 8.50 10.70 -23.76
N SER A 80 7.24 10.39 -23.47
CA SER A 80 6.73 9.01 -23.41
C SER A 80 6.82 8.33 -24.76
N ALA A 81 6.46 9.02 -25.86
CA ALA A 81 6.58 8.49 -27.22
C ALA A 81 8.04 8.18 -27.56
N TRP A 82 8.97 9.09 -27.23
CA TRP A 82 10.40 8.87 -27.44
C TRP A 82 10.93 7.67 -26.64
N ILE A 83 10.56 7.54 -25.35
CA ILE A 83 10.97 6.39 -24.51
C ILE A 83 10.45 5.09 -25.10
N LEU A 84 9.17 5.02 -25.46
CA LEU A 84 8.55 3.81 -26.02
C LEU A 84 9.15 3.44 -27.39
N TRP A 85 9.39 4.43 -28.26
CA TRP A 85 10.03 4.21 -29.55
C TRP A 85 11.46 3.68 -29.42
N ARG A 86 12.24 4.22 -28.46
CA ARG A 86 13.62 3.80 -28.25
C ARG A 86 13.72 2.44 -27.56
N PHE A 87 12.92 2.20 -26.54
CA PHE A 87 12.96 0.96 -25.74
C PHE A 87 12.21 -0.20 -26.41
N LYS A 88 11.19 0.07 -27.21
CA LYS A 88 10.34 -0.90 -27.93
C LYS A 88 9.79 -1.99 -27.00
N PRO A 89 9.08 -1.64 -25.91
CA PRO A 89 8.58 -2.63 -24.97
C PRO A 89 7.52 -3.52 -25.61
N LYS A 90 7.47 -4.80 -25.20
CA LYS A 90 6.37 -5.72 -25.55
C LYS A 90 5.07 -5.35 -24.84
N ALA A 91 5.18 -4.72 -23.67
CA ALA A 91 4.02 -4.28 -22.88
C ALA A 91 4.35 -3.09 -22.00
N VAL A 92 3.32 -2.34 -21.60
CA VAL A 92 3.42 -1.27 -20.61
C VAL A 92 2.46 -1.56 -19.44
N ILE A 93 2.95 -1.44 -18.20
CA ILE A 93 2.15 -1.72 -17.00
C ILE A 93 2.12 -0.46 -16.13
N GLY A 94 0.93 -0.01 -15.78
CA GLY A 94 0.69 1.15 -14.93
C GLY A 94 0.00 0.76 -13.63
N THR A 95 0.55 1.23 -12.51
CA THR A 95 -0.04 1.03 -11.17
C THR A 95 -0.64 2.32 -10.61
N GLY A 96 -0.72 3.37 -11.44
CA GLY A 96 -1.27 4.66 -11.05
C GLY A 96 -0.22 5.74 -10.85
N GLY A 97 -0.69 6.93 -10.51
CA GLY A 97 0.14 8.13 -10.42
C GLY A 97 0.14 8.96 -11.71
N PHE A 98 0.75 10.14 -11.65
CA PHE A 98 0.64 11.13 -12.74
C PHE A 98 1.38 10.72 -14.00
N ALA A 99 2.51 10.00 -13.88
CA ALA A 99 3.31 9.57 -15.02
C ALA A 99 2.66 8.42 -15.81
N SER A 100 1.82 7.60 -15.16
CA SER A 100 1.13 6.49 -15.81
C SER A 100 0.17 6.98 -16.90
N GLY A 101 -0.49 8.12 -16.71
CA GLY A 101 -1.42 8.67 -17.70
C GLY A 101 -0.81 8.87 -19.09
N PRO A 102 0.19 9.76 -19.24
CA PRO A 102 0.85 9.99 -20.50
C PRO A 102 1.49 8.73 -21.10
N LEU A 103 2.20 7.94 -20.28
CA LEU A 103 2.91 6.77 -20.77
C LEU A 103 1.97 5.72 -21.38
N LEU A 104 0.93 5.30 -20.63
CA LEU A 104 0.00 4.26 -21.09
C LEU A 104 -0.88 4.76 -22.23
N LYS A 105 -1.24 6.05 -22.24
CA LYS A 105 -2.00 6.62 -23.35
C LYS A 105 -1.22 6.57 -24.65
N VAL A 106 0.05 6.95 -24.62
CA VAL A 106 0.93 6.87 -25.78
C VAL A 106 1.18 5.42 -26.19
N ALA A 107 1.35 4.50 -25.24
CA ALA A 107 1.46 3.06 -25.55
C ALA A 107 0.24 2.59 -26.36
N GLY A 108 -0.97 2.93 -25.93
CA GLY A 108 -2.20 2.61 -26.67
C GLY A 108 -2.24 3.22 -28.07
N TRP A 109 -1.78 4.47 -28.27
CA TRP A 109 -1.70 5.10 -29.60
C TRP A 109 -0.67 4.45 -30.51
N MET A 110 0.41 3.88 -29.92
CA MET A 110 1.45 3.17 -30.67
C MET A 110 1.12 1.68 -30.90
N GLY A 111 -0.07 1.21 -30.46
CA GLY A 111 -0.46 -0.20 -30.59
C GLY A 111 0.28 -1.13 -29.63
N ILE A 112 0.95 -0.59 -28.59
CA ILE A 112 1.63 -1.38 -27.58
C ILE A 112 0.59 -1.77 -26.50
N PRO A 113 0.42 -3.07 -26.21
CA PRO A 113 -0.52 -3.51 -25.18
C PRO A 113 -0.15 -2.94 -23.83
N TYR A 114 -1.15 -2.47 -23.07
CA TYR A 114 -0.91 -1.98 -21.74
C TYR A 114 -1.89 -2.55 -20.72
N PHE A 115 -1.42 -2.67 -19.51
CA PHE A 115 -2.10 -3.23 -18.36
C PHE A 115 -2.17 -2.21 -17.22
N VAL A 116 -3.27 -2.25 -16.48
CA VAL A 116 -3.49 -1.37 -15.34
C VAL A 116 -3.64 -2.20 -14.07
N GLN A 117 -3.04 -1.77 -12.97
CA GLN A 117 -3.27 -2.35 -11.66
C GLN A 117 -3.83 -1.26 -10.72
N GLU A 118 -4.98 -1.56 -10.08
CA GLU A 118 -5.64 -0.68 -9.12
C GLU A 118 -5.57 -1.28 -7.72
N GLN A 119 -5.02 -0.53 -6.80
CA GLN A 119 -4.74 -0.99 -5.44
C GLN A 119 -5.89 -0.77 -4.46
N ASN A 120 -6.73 0.21 -4.71
CA ASN A 120 -7.72 0.72 -3.76
C ASN A 120 -9.13 0.19 -4.05
N ALA A 121 -9.98 0.16 -3.03
CA ALA A 121 -11.41 -0.14 -3.16
C ALA A 121 -12.19 0.95 -3.94
N PHE A 122 -11.55 2.08 -4.23
CA PHE A 122 -12.07 3.15 -5.07
C PHE A 122 -11.01 3.51 -6.13
N ALA A 123 -11.41 3.38 -7.40
CA ALA A 123 -10.48 3.54 -8.52
C ALA A 123 -9.99 4.98 -8.69
N GLY A 124 -8.67 5.12 -8.85
CA GLY A 124 -8.04 6.40 -9.18
C GLY A 124 -8.47 6.90 -10.56
N LYS A 125 -8.65 8.22 -10.72
CA LYS A 125 -9.12 8.84 -11.98
C LYS A 125 -8.24 8.51 -13.19
N THR A 126 -6.94 8.43 -12.99
CA THR A 126 -6.00 8.05 -14.07
C THR A 126 -6.27 6.63 -14.57
N ASN A 127 -6.47 5.68 -13.64
CA ASN A 127 -6.76 4.29 -13.99
C ASN A 127 -8.13 4.16 -14.68
N GLN A 128 -9.15 4.88 -14.19
CA GLN A 128 -10.47 4.93 -14.87
C GLN A 128 -10.37 5.48 -16.29
N TRP A 129 -9.60 6.56 -16.50
CA TRP A 129 -9.39 7.15 -17.81
C TRP A 129 -8.67 6.22 -18.80
N LEU A 130 -7.75 5.39 -18.30
CA LEU A 130 -6.98 4.42 -19.11
C LEU A 130 -7.75 3.12 -19.36
N ALA A 131 -8.80 2.83 -18.59
CA ALA A 131 -9.48 1.54 -18.56
C ALA A 131 -9.97 1.03 -19.91
N ALA A 132 -10.57 1.91 -20.73
CA ALA A 132 -11.14 1.52 -22.02
C ALA A 132 -10.12 0.91 -22.98
N GLY A 133 -8.88 1.42 -23.00
CA GLY A 133 -7.82 0.95 -23.89
C GLY A 133 -6.89 -0.10 -23.25
N ALA A 134 -7.04 -0.40 -21.96
CA ALA A 134 -6.23 -1.42 -21.32
C ALA A 134 -6.56 -2.82 -21.85
N GLN A 135 -5.56 -3.69 -21.94
CA GLN A 135 -5.74 -5.10 -22.24
C GLN A 135 -6.42 -5.81 -21.07
N SER A 136 -5.91 -5.62 -19.85
CA SER A 136 -6.53 -6.08 -18.62
C SER A 136 -6.30 -5.09 -17.48
N ILE A 137 -7.20 -5.14 -16.49
CA ILE A 137 -7.18 -4.30 -15.30
C ILE A 137 -7.20 -5.21 -14.08
N TYR A 138 -6.08 -5.25 -13.37
CA TYR A 138 -5.92 -6.06 -12.15
C TYR A 138 -6.39 -5.25 -10.95
N VAL A 139 -7.34 -5.79 -10.20
CA VAL A 139 -7.96 -5.09 -9.08
C VAL A 139 -7.75 -5.84 -7.76
N ALA A 140 -7.65 -5.07 -6.67
CA ALA A 140 -7.43 -5.64 -5.35
C ALA A 140 -8.72 -6.00 -4.61
N TYR A 141 -9.83 -5.40 -4.98
CA TYR A 141 -11.11 -5.54 -4.29
C TYR A 141 -12.21 -6.02 -5.24
N PRO A 142 -13.19 -6.79 -4.76
CA PRO A 142 -14.38 -7.13 -5.55
C PRO A 142 -15.26 -5.90 -5.81
N GLY A 143 -16.17 -5.99 -6.79
CA GLY A 143 -17.11 -4.92 -7.12
C GLY A 143 -16.50 -3.73 -7.83
N MET A 144 -15.32 -3.90 -8.45
CA MET A 144 -14.63 -2.85 -9.19
C MET A 144 -15.20 -2.65 -10.61
N GLU A 145 -16.12 -3.48 -11.04
CA GLU A 145 -16.86 -3.38 -12.32
C GLU A 145 -17.68 -2.09 -12.42
N LYS A 146 -18.00 -1.48 -11.29
CA LYS A 146 -18.61 -0.13 -11.25
C LYS A 146 -17.70 0.99 -11.77
N PHE A 147 -16.38 0.74 -11.84
CA PHE A 147 -15.38 1.71 -12.32
C PHE A 147 -14.73 1.28 -13.63
N PHE A 148 -14.70 -0.03 -13.92
CA PHE A 148 -13.96 -0.61 -15.02
C PHE A 148 -14.82 -1.55 -15.86
N PRO A 149 -14.51 -1.74 -17.16
CA PRO A 149 -15.20 -2.73 -17.99
C PRO A 149 -15.07 -4.14 -17.39
N ALA A 150 -16.18 -4.81 -17.09
CA ALA A 150 -16.20 -6.11 -16.41
C ALA A 150 -15.34 -7.17 -17.13
N HIS A 151 -15.42 -7.22 -18.48
CA HIS A 151 -14.67 -8.19 -19.29
C HIS A 151 -13.16 -8.00 -19.33
N LYS A 152 -12.64 -6.87 -18.78
CA LYS A 152 -11.20 -6.58 -18.65
C LYS A 152 -10.73 -6.61 -17.21
N THR A 153 -11.65 -6.68 -16.25
CA THR A 153 -11.36 -6.61 -14.82
C THR A 153 -11.05 -7.99 -14.28
N VAL A 154 -9.87 -8.14 -13.68
CA VAL A 154 -9.40 -9.38 -13.09
C VAL A 154 -9.09 -9.15 -11.62
N LEU A 155 -9.81 -9.84 -10.73
CA LEU A 155 -9.59 -9.77 -9.29
C LEU A 155 -8.35 -10.62 -8.92
N THR A 156 -7.26 -9.95 -8.56
CA THR A 156 -5.97 -10.59 -8.24
C THR A 156 -5.47 -10.29 -6.84
N GLY A 157 -6.04 -9.32 -6.16
CA GLY A 157 -5.44 -8.73 -4.97
C GLY A 157 -4.31 -7.76 -5.31
N ASN A 158 -3.71 -7.17 -4.29
CA ASN A 158 -2.55 -6.31 -4.45
C ASN A 158 -1.25 -7.11 -4.50
N PRO A 159 -0.31 -6.74 -5.36
CA PRO A 159 1.05 -7.23 -5.28
C PRO A 159 1.67 -6.78 -3.95
N VAL A 160 1.92 -7.73 -3.07
CA VAL A 160 2.58 -7.53 -1.78
C VAL A 160 3.91 -8.26 -1.75
N ARG A 161 4.78 -7.88 -0.82
CA ARG A 161 6.08 -8.53 -0.66
C ARG A 161 5.90 -10.01 -0.34
N ALA A 162 6.64 -10.86 -1.06
CA ALA A 162 6.62 -12.32 -0.84
C ALA A 162 7.18 -12.75 0.53
N SER A 163 7.83 -11.84 1.27
CA SER A 163 8.58 -12.12 2.49
C SER A 163 7.73 -12.09 3.78
N ILE A 164 6.40 -11.89 3.71
CA ILE A 164 5.57 -11.89 4.92
C ILE A 164 5.32 -13.33 5.33
N GLN A 165 6.19 -13.84 6.19
CA GLN A 165 5.99 -15.11 6.90
C GLN A 165 5.73 -14.80 8.38
N VAL A 166 4.65 -15.34 8.92
CA VAL A 166 4.27 -15.20 10.32
C VAL A 166 4.28 -16.58 10.96
N GLY A 167 5.41 -16.96 11.54
CA GLY A 167 5.62 -18.25 12.19
C GLY A 167 6.08 -18.11 13.63
N ALA A 168 6.16 -19.24 14.33
CA ALA A 168 6.62 -19.29 15.71
C ALA A 168 8.10 -18.87 15.84
N GLN A 169 8.92 -19.17 14.83
CA GLN A 169 10.33 -18.79 14.80
C GLN A 169 10.49 -17.27 14.67
N GLU A 170 9.77 -16.65 13.73
CA GLU A 170 9.76 -15.19 13.54
C GLU A 170 9.25 -14.47 14.80
N ARG A 171 8.22 -15.02 15.47
CA ARG A 171 7.72 -14.48 16.74
C ARG A 171 8.80 -14.53 17.82
N ALA A 172 9.45 -15.65 18.03
CA ALA A 172 10.51 -15.79 19.04
C ALA A 172 11.69 -14.84 18.79
N GLN A 173 12.14 -14.73 17.54
CA GLN A 173 13.20 -13.82 17.13
C GLN A 173 12.81 -12.35 17.35
N GLY A 174 11.60 -11.97 16.98
CA GLY A 174 11.11 -10.60 17.14
C GLY A 174 10.93 -10.21 18.59
N LEU A 175 10.36 -11.07 19.43
CA LEU A 175 10.21 -10.81 20.87
C LEU A 175 11.57 -10.59 21.53
N ALA A 176 12.56 -11.46 21.24
CA ALA A 176 13.92 -11.32 21.75
C ALA A 176 14.60 -10.04 21.24
N HIS A 177 14.44 -9.72 19.95
CA HIS A 177 15.05 -8.55 19.32
C HIS A 177 14.56 -7.23 19.91
N TRP A 178 13.28 -7.12 20.24
CA TRP A 178 12.70 -5.88 20.80
C TRP A 178 12.55 -5.90 22.32
N GLY A 179 13.04 -6.94 23.03
CA GLY A 179 12.94 -7.06 24.48
C GLY A 179 11.49 -7.19 24.97
N LEU A 180 10.64 -7.84 24.19
CA LEU A 180 9.24 -8.06 24.53
C LEU A 180 9.03 -9.38 25.27
N ASN A 181 8.08 -9.40 26.20
CA ASN A 181 7.78 -10.56 27.01
C ASN A 181 6.90 -11.57 26.23
N PRO A 182 7.26 -12.84 26.11
CA PRO A 182 6.48 -13.85 25.41
C PRO A 182 5.10 -14.13 26.04
N ASP A 183 4.93 -13.88 27.32
CA ASP A 183 3.70 -14.14 28.09
C ASP A 183 2.68 -12.99 28.01
N LYS A 184 3.05 -11.85 27.38
CA LYS A 184 2.16 -10.71 27.22
C LYS A 184 1.63 -10.61 25.79
N LYS A 185 0.38 -10.15 25.66
CA LYS A 185 -0.17 -9.77 24.34
C LYS A 185 0.55 -8.54 23.79
N THR A 186 0.93 -8.59 22.52
CA THR A 186 1.59 -7.49 21.82
C THR A 186 0.63 -6.74 20.94
N LEU A 187 0.50 -5.43 21.18
CA LEU A 187 -0.16 -4.49 20.28
C LEU A 187 0.90 -3.89 19.33
N LEU A 188 0.79 -4.20 18.04
CA LEU A 188 1.60 -3.57 17.00
C LEU A 188 0.91 -2.31 16.50
N VAL A 189 1.63 -1.19 16.51
CA VAL A 189 1.14 0.11 16.05
C VAL A 189 1.93 0.57 14.83
N LEU A 190 1.25 0.83 13.70
CA LEU A 190 1.85 1.19 12.41
C LEU A 190 1.32 2.53 11.91
N GLY A 191 2.14 3.57 12.01
CA GLY A 191 1.87 4.90 11.44
C GLY A 191 2.32 5.07 9.97
N GLY A 192 2.98 4.05 9.40
CA GLY A 192 3.71 4.16 8.13
C GLY A 192 5.14 4.71 8.28
N SER A 193 5.93 4.73 7.20
CA SER A 193 7.37 5.09 7.24
C SER A 193 7.65 6.53 7.71
N LEU A 194 6.78 7.48 7.39
CA LEU A 194 6.89 8.86 7.86
C LEU A 194 6.24 9.09 9.22
N GLY A 195 5.40 8.15 9.66
CA GLY A 195 4.58 8.24 10.84
C GLY A 195 3.21 8.87 10.60
N ALA A 196 2.33 8.71 11.57
CA ALA A 196 0.98 9.24 11.57
C ALA A 196 0.74 10.01 12.88
N ARG A 197 0.77 11.34 12.80
CA ARG A 197 0.65 12.21 13.98
C ARG A 197 -0.51 11.80 14.88
N LYS A 198 -1.70 11.65 14.32
CA LYS A 198 -2.90 11.34 15.10
C LYS A 198 -2.85 9.95 15.75
N ILE A 199 -2.31 8.95 15.07
CA ILE A 199 -2.09 7.62 15.70
C ILE A 199 -1.11 7.76 16.86
N ASN A 200 0.02 8.47 16.66
CA ASN A 200 1.00 8.66 17.71
C ASN A 200 0.41 9.37 18.95
N GLU A 201 -0.38 10.45 18.74
CA GLU A 201 -1.09 11.16 19.80
C GLU A 201 -2.04 10.20 20.56
N ILE A 202 -2.90 9.46 19.83
CA ILE A 202 -3.84 8.49 20.44
C ILE A 202 -3.08 7.45 21.29
N ILE A 203 -1.99 6.88 20.77
CA ILE A 203 -1.25 5.86 21.51
C ILE A 203 -0.58 6.45 22.75
N ALA A 204 0.06 7.62 22.65
CA ALA A 204 0.72 8.28 23.77
C ALA A 204 -0.27 8.66 24.88
N ASP A 205 -1.45 9.18 24.53
CA ASP A 205 -2.49 9.59 25.48
C ASP A 205 -3.13 8.40 26.21
N HIS A 206 -3.01 7.17 25.66
CA HIS A 206 -3.67 5.98 26.20
C HIS A 206 -2.69 4.92 26.75
N LEU A 207 -1.41 5.26 26.98
CA LEU A 207 -0.44 4.32 27.59
C LEU A 207 -0.92 3.69 28.90
N PRO A 208 -1.58 4.42 29.83
CA PRO A 208 -2.11 3.82 31.04
C PRO A 208 -3.18 2.75 30.79
N LEU A 209 -3.98 2.89 29.71
CA LEU A 209 -5.01 1.93 29.32
C LEU A 209 -4.37 0.58 28.89
N PHE A 210 -3.28 0.63 28.11
CA PHE A 210 -2.57 -0.57 27.67
C PHE A 210 -1.88 -1.27 28.84
N ALA A 211 -1.28 -0.50 29.74
CA ALA A 211 -0.66 -1.04 30.97
C ALA A 211 -1.70 -1.74 31.87
N ALA A 212 -2.86 -1.13 32.08
CA ALA A 212 -3.97 -1.73 32.84
C ALA A 212 -4.51 -3.02 32.21
N ALA A 213 -4.47 -3.13 30.88
CA ALA A 213 -4.86 -4.32 30.12
C ALA A 213 -3.73 -5.38 30.02
N ASN A 214 -2.59 -5.16 30.67
CA ASN A 214 -1.38 -6.01 30.58
C ASN A 214 -0.90 -6.26 29.14
N ILE A 215 -0.96 -5.22 28.29
CA ILE A 215 -0.55 -5.24 26.89
C ILE A 215 0.81 -4.57 26.75
N GLN A 216 1.72 -5.19 26.01
CA GLN A 216 2.98 -4.60 25.60
C GLN A 216 2.87 -4.00 24.19
N LEU A 217 3.73 -3.02 23.90
CA LEU A 217 3.68 -2.27 22.64
C LEU A 217 4.91 -2.50 21.79
N LEU A 218 4.66 -2.74 20.48
CA LEU A 218 5.64 -2.55 19.42
C LEU A 218 5.13 -1.43 18.52
N TRP A 219 5.76 -0.25 18.61
CA TRP A 219 5.21 0.96 18.03
C TRP A 219 6.17 1.62 17.02
N GLN A 220 5.79 1.62 15.74
CA GLN A 220 6.44 2.41 14.70
C GLN A 220 5.87 3.82 14.66
N CYS A 221 6.54 4.76 15.32
CA CYS A 221 6.12 6.17 15.38
C CYS A 221 6.38 6.95 14.08
N GLY A 222 7.32 6.47 13.24
CA GLY A 222 7.71 7.10 11.98
C GLY A 222 8.88 8.09 12.11
N ALA A 223 9.59 8.28 11.01
CA ALA A 223 10.83 9.08 10.98
C ALA A 223 10.63 10.54 11.39
N LEU A 224 9.45 11.13 11.11
CA LEU A 224 9.16 12.53 11.46
C LEU A 224 8.94 12.77 12.95
N TYR A 225 8.64 11.74 13.72
CA TYR A 225 8.24 11.83 15.12
C TYR A 225 9.21 11.10 16.07
N LYS A 226 10.37 10.65 15.54
CA LYS A 226 11.34 9.87 16.29
C LYS A 226 11.84 10.57 17.56
N ASP A 227 12.13 11.87 17.46
CA ASP A 227 12.70 12.65 18.57
C ASP A 227 11.68 12.84 19.71
N GLN A 228 10.39 12.78 19.41
CA GLN A 228 9.31 12.89 20.39
C GLN A 228 8.96 11.57 21.06
N TYR A 229 8.87 10.47 20.28
CA TYR A 229 8.28 9.23 20.79
C TYR A 229 9.28 8.11 21.08
N VAL A 230 10.43 8.04 20.39
CA VAL A 230 11.45 7.02 20.67
C VAL A 230 11.97 7.08 22.13
N PRO A 231 12.15 8.27 22.74
CA PRO A 231 12.53 8.37 24.16
C PRO A 231 11.51 7.80 25.13
N MET A 232 10.27 7.52 24.70
CA MET A 232 9.23 6.89 25.54
C MET A 232 9.40 5.38 25.65
N SER A 233 10.36 4.77 24.91
CA SER A 233 10.66 3.35 25.02
C SER A 233 11.03 2.97 26.46
N GLN A 234 10.45 1.88 26.95
CA GLN A 234 10.66 1.37 28.30
C GLN A 234 10.46 -0.15 28.30
N GLU A 235 10.59 -0.78 29.45
CA GLU A 235 10.28 -2.20 29.59
C GLU A 235 8.88 -2.51 29.06
N HIS A 236 8.77 -3.52 28.19
CA HIS A 236 7.55 -3.92 27.49
C HIS A 236 6.97 -2.88 26.51
N MET A 237 7.76 -1.89 26.10
CA MET A 237 7.34 -0.91 25.07
C MET A 237 8.52 -0.53 24.18
N ALA A 238 8.59 -1.10 23.00
CA ALA A 238 9.56 -0.75 21.96
C ALA A 238 8.97 0.29 21.02
N VAL A 239 9.50 1.52 21.03
CA VAL A 239 9.10 2.61 20.13
C VAL A 239 10.23 2.85 19.13
N LEU A 240 9.91 2.73 17.83
CA LEU A 240 10.89 2.76 16.75
C LEU A 240 10.48 3.77 15.68
N PRO A 241 11.45 4.48 15.07
CA PRO A 241 11.15 5.33 13.93
C PRO A 241 10.73 4.54 12.70
N PHE A 242 11.28 3.33 12.55
CA PHE A 242 11.00 2.43 11.44
C PHE A 242 11.27 0.98 11.85
N ILE A 243 10.46 0.05 11.36
CA ILE A 243 10.62 -1.39 11.56
C ILE A 243 11.09 -2.02 10.26
N ASP A 244 12.35 -2.49 10.23
CA ASP A 244 12.94 -3.13 9.05
C ASP A 244 12.44 -4.56 8.87
N ARG A 245 12.25 -5.29 10.00
CA ARG A 245 11.80 -6.68 10.04
C ARG A 245 10.30 -6.76 10.29
N MET A 246 9.51 -6.35 9.27
CA MET A 246 8.04 -6.39 9.35
C MET A 246 7.50 -7.81 9.51
N ASP A 247 8.17 -8.83 8.98
CA ASP A 247 7.88 -10.25 9.20
C ASP A 247 7.88 -10.60 10.69
N TRP A 248 8.91 -10.19 11.42
CA TRP A 248 8.99 -10.38 12.88
C TRP A 248 7.93 -9.56 13.62
N ALA A 249 7.71 -8.31 13.21
CA ALA A 249 6.71 -7.46 13.84
C ALA A 249 5.30 -8.04 13.72
N TYR A 250 4.93 -8.51 12.54
CA TYR A 250 3.67 -9.18 12.32
C TYR A 250 3.55 -10.50 13.08
N ALA A 251 4.64 -11.27 13.19
CA ALA A 251 4.66 -12.50 13.97
C ALA A 251 4.51 -12.25 15.48
N CYS A 252 5.08 -11.15 16.02
CA CYS A 252 4.93 -10.75 17.41
C CYS A 252 3.51 -10.26 17.74
N ALA A 253 2.81 -9.67 16.77
CA ALA A 253 1.53 -9.02 16.99
C ALA A 253 0.43 -10.03 17.38
N ASP A 254 -0.35 -9.68 18.39
CA ASP A 254 -1.63 -10.33 18.72
C ASP A 254 -2.80 -9.47 18.28
N MET A 255 -2.60 -8.16 18.16
CA MET A 255 -3.53 -7.16 17.63
C MET A 255 -2.76 -6.02 16.96
N ILE A 256 -3.41 -5.33 16.03
CA ILE A 256 -2.74 -4.31 15.23
C ILE A 256 -3.59 -3.04 15.17
N ILE A 257 -2.95 -1.88 15.34
CA ILE A 257 -3.52 -0.57 14.99
C ILE A 257 -2.74 -0.02 13.81
N SER A 258 -3.42 0.37 12.73
CA SER A 258 -2.73 0.79 11.52
C SER A 258 -3.50 1.82 10.71
N ARG A 259 -2.78 2.50 9.80
CA ARG A 259 -3.39 3.19 8.66
C ARG A 259 -4.00 2.17 7.67
N ALA A 260 -4.95 2.64 6.86
CA ALA A 260 -5.63 1.81 5.86
C ALA A 260 -5.10 2.05 4.42
N GLY A 261 -3.79 2.18 4.27
CA GLY A 261 -3.16 2.19 2.94
C GLY A 261 -3.37 0.84 2.23
N ALA A 262 -3.57 0.85 0.92
CA ALA A 262 -3.92 -0.34 0.16
C ALA A 262 -2.94 -1.52 0.34
N GLY A 263 -1.62 -1.26 0.24
CA GLY A 263 -0.60 -2.27 0.48
C GLY A 263 -0.63 -2.79 1.92
N THR A 264 -0.80 -1.89 2.90
CA THR A 264 -0.89 -2.27 4.32
C THR A 264 -2.08 -3.16 4.59
N VAL A 265 -3.28 -2.82 4.09
CA VAL A 265 -4.49 -3.67 4.26
C VAL A 265 -4.27 -5.05 3.66
N SER A 266 -3.62 -5.14 2.49
CA SER A 266 -3.32 -6.42 1.85
C SER A 266 -2.28 -7.24 2.63
N GLU A 267 -1.27 -6.60 3.23
CA GLU A 267 -0.33 -7.26 4.14
C GLU A 267 -1.04 -7.74 5.42
N LEU A 268 -1.89 -6.90 6.02
CA LEU A 268 -2.67 -7.27 7.20
C LEU A 268 -3.61 -8.46 6.94
N ALA A 269 -4.16 -8.57 5.74
CA ALA A 269 -4.96 -9.73 5.35
C ALA A 269 -4.12 -11.02 5.33
N LEU A 270 -2.87 -10.96 4.85
CA LEU A 270 -1.96 -12.12 4.92
C LEU A 270 -1.58 -12.50 6.35
N VAL A 271 -1.47 -11.52 7.23
CA VAL A 271 -1.15 -11.69 8.66
C VAL A 271 -2.32 -12.27 9.45
N ALA A 272 -3.55 -11.99 9.03
CA ALA A 272 -4.79 -12.52 9.61
C ALA A 272 -4.94 -12.26 11.13
N LYS A 273 -4.48 -11.11 11.61
CA LYS A 273 -4.63 -10.70 13.01
C LYS A 273 -5.76 -9.68 13.18
N PRO A 274 -6.38 -9.59 14.36
CA PRO A 274 -7.37 -8.55 14.66
C PRO A 274 -6.80 -7.16 14.43
N VAL A 275 -7.54 -6.27 13.75
CA VAL A 275 -7.05 -4.95 13.38
C VAL A 275 -8.07 -3.84 13.63
N LEU A 276 -7.58 -2.73 14.19
CA LEU A 276 -8.25 -1.43 14.21
C LEU A 276 -7.60 -0.51 13.18
N LEU A 277 -8.35 -0.13 12.17
CA LEU A 277 -7.90 0.79 11.13
C LEU A 277 -8.24 2.24 11.49
N ILE A 278 -7.24 3.10 11.45
CA ILE A 278 -7.38 4.56 11.64
C ILE A 278 -6.96 5.23 10.32
N PRO A 279 -7.91 5.41 9.38
CA PRO A 279 -7.59 5.96 8.07
C PRO A 279 -7.14 7.42 8.14
N SER A 280 -6.22 7.82 7.25
CA SER A 280 -5.83 9.22 7.11
C SER A 280 -6.88 9.97 6.29
N PRO A 281 -7.42 11.11 6.78
CA PRO A 281 -8.33 11.94 6.01
C PRO A 281 -7.63 12.78 4.93
N ASN A 282 -6.29 12.88 5.00
CA ASN A 282 -5.48 13.75 4.14
C ASN A 282 -4.93 13.03 2.90
N VAL A 283 -5.68 12.08 2.35
CA VAL A 283 -5.30 11.33 1.15
C VAL A 283 -6.24 11.63 -0.02
N ALA A 284 -5.74 11.44 -1.24
CA ALA A 284 -6.55 11.67 -2.44
C ALA A 284 -7.82 10.81 -2.42
N GLU A 285 -8.97 11.43 -2.73
CA GLU A 285 -10.26 10.73 -2.90
C GLU A 285 -10.70 9.91 -1.68
N ASP A 286 -10.13 10.22 -0.49
CA ASP A 286 -10.42 9.52 0.77
C ASP A 286 -10.31 8.00 0.65
N HIS A 287 -9.31 7.54 -0.11
CA HIS A 287 -9.14 6.11 -0.41
C HIS A 287 -8.87 5.25 0.83
N GLN A 288 -8.21 5.80 1.88
CA GLN A 288 -7.97 5.01 3.09
C GLN A 288 -9.25 4.70 3.85
N THR A 289 -10.17 5.65 3.97
CA THR A 289 -11.48 5.38 4.59
C THR A 289 -12.26 4.32 3.80
N LYS A 290 -12.23 4.39 2.47
CA LYS A 290 -12.89 3.41 1.60
C LYS A 290 -12.26 2.02 1.69
N ASN A 291 -10.93 1.93 1.77
CA ASN A 291 -10.24 0.65 1.98
C ASN A 291 -10.60 0.04 3.36
N ALA A 292 -10.61 0.87 4.42
CA ALA A 292 -11.00 0.43 5.75
C ALA A 292 -12.45 -0.04 5.78
N GLN A 293 -13.37 0.73 5.18
CA GLN A 293 -14.79 0.39 5.13
C GLN A 293 -15.03 -0.94 4.40
N ALA A 294 -14.32 -1.19 3.29
CA ALA A 294 -14.42 -2.46 2.59
C ALA A 294 -14.04 -3.68 3.45
N MET A 295 -13.15 -3.51 4.45
CA MET A 295 -12.83 -4.57 5.42
C MET A 295 -13.89 -4.65 6.54
N VAL A 296 -14.40 -3.51 7.00
CA VAL A 296 -15.46 -3.44 8.01
C VAL A 296 -16.75 -4.08 7.50
N ASP A 297 -17.12 -3.84 6.25
CA ASP A 297 -18.31 -4.42 5.61
C ASP A 297 -18.26 -5.96 5.54
N GLN A 298 -17.05 -6.53 5.59
CA GLN A 298 -16.80 -7.98 5.68
C GLN A 298 -16.64 -8.47 7.12
N GLY A 299 -16.77 -7.59 8.12
CA GLY A 299 -16.50 -7.89 9.51
C GLY A 299 -15.04 -8.28 9.79
N ALA A 300 -14.12 -7.83 8.93
CA ALA A 300 -12.71 -8.19 8.94
C ALA A 300 -11.81 -7.14 9.64
N ALA A 301 -12.37 -6.00 10.03
CA ALA A 301 -11.64 -4.94 10.73
C ALA A 301 -12.58 -4.07 11.56
N LEU A 302 -12.03 -3.36 12.55
CA LEU A 302 -12.64 -2.19 13.17
C LEU A 302 -12.13 -0.93 12.46
N LEU A 303 -12.95 0.14 12.49
CA LEU A 303 -12.60 1.45 11.98
C LEU A 303 -12.83 2.52 13.03
N LEU A 304 -11.84 3.39 13.24
CA LEU A 304 -11.95 4.62 14.01
C LEU A 304 -11.48 5.79 13.15
N ALA A 305 -12.37 6.69 12.79
CA ALA A 305 -11.98 7.90 12.06
C ALA A 305 -11.17 8.83 12.98
N GLU A 306 -10.18 9.58 12.43
CA GLU A 306 -9.37 10.51 13.25
C GLU A 306 -10.20 11.55 14.01
N ARG A 307 -11.33 11.99 13.44
CA ARG A 307 -12.25 12.94 14.07
C ARG A 307 -12.95 12.38 15.32
N ASP A 308 -13.07 11.06 15.41
CA ASP A 308 -13.75 10.33 16.49
C ASP A 308 -12.73 9.75 17.47
N SER A 309 -11.52 10.30 17.51
CA SER A 309 -10.39 9.78 18.33
C SER A 309 -10.65 9.84 19.85
N ASP A 310 -11.53 10.69 20.31
CA ASP A 310 -12.02 10.76 21.70
C ASP A 310 -12.73 9.47 22.14
N ARG A 311 -13.27 8.69 21.20
CA ARG A 311 -13.89 7.39 21.45
C ARG A 311 -12.90 6.22 21.49
N PHE A 312 -11.59 6.48 21.33
CA PHE A 312 -10.60 5.40 21.26
C PHE A 312 -10.63 4.47 22.47
N ALA A 313 -10.70 5.03 23.69
CA ALA A 313 -10.74 4.23 24.92
C ALA A 313 -11.97 3.30 24.97
N GLU A 314 -13.14 3.79 24.55
CA GLU A 314 -14.36 3.00 24.45
C GLU A 314 -14.19 1.85 23.44
N VAL A 315 -13.78 2.18 22.22
CA VAL A 315 -13.60 1.21 21.12
C VAL A 315 -12.56 0.15 21.49
N PHE A 316 -11.43 0.56 22.09
CA PHE A 316 -10.38 -0.36 22.50
C PHE A 316 -10.83 -1.29 23.62
N THR A 317 -11.54 -0.76 24.63
CA THR A 317 -12.07 -1.55 25.73
C THR A 317 -13.09 -2.58 25.24
N GLN A 318 -13.99 -2.19 24.35
CA GLN A 318 -14.96 -3.11 23.73
C GLN A 318 -14.26 -4.18 22.90
N TRP A 319 -13.23 -3.81 22.13
CA TRP A 319 -12.42 -4.77 21.36
C TRP A 319 -11.73 -5.80 22.24
N MET A 320 -11.22 -5.38 23.41
CA MET A 320 -10.57 -6.25 24.38
C MET A 320 -11.53 -7.15 25.15
N ALA A 321 -12.79 -6.72 25.31
CA ALA A 321 -13.79 -7.44 26.11
C ALA A 321 -14.25 -8.76 25.47
N ASP A 322 -14.11 -8.91 24.12
CA ASP A 322 -14.50 -10.14 23.42
C ASP A 322 -13.33 -10.69 22.55
N PRO A 323 -12.44 -11.48 23.16
CA PRO A 323 -11.33 -12.10 22.44
C PRO A 323 -11.76 -13.05 21.30
N LYS A 324 -12.93 -13.71 21.43
CA LYS A 324 -13.44 -14.60 20.39
C LYS A 324 -13.90 -13.82 19.16
N ALA A 325 -14.60 -12.71 19.35
CA ALA A 325 -14.97 -11.82 18.27
C ALA A 325 -13.73 -11.21 17.58
N ALA A 326 -12.69 -10.85 18.36
CA ALA A 326 -11.43 -10.36 17.82
C ALA A 326 -10.72 -11.43 16.96
N GLU A 327 -10.63 -12.67 17.44
CA GLU A 327 -10.06 -13.79 16.68
C GLU A 327 -10.86 -14.07 15.40
N ALA A 328 -12.18 -14.10 15.48
CA ALA A 328 -13.06 -14.28 14.33
C ALA A 328 -12.89 -13.16 13.29
N MET A 329 -12.64 -11.91 13.73
CA MET A 329 -12.31 -10.78 12.86
C MET A 329 -11.00 -11.04 12.12
N GLY A 330 -9.94 -11.45 12.82
CA GLY A 330 -8.66 -11.81 12.20
C GLY A 330 -8.80 -12.94 11.18
N ALA A 331 -9.59 -13.97 11.49
CA ALA A 331 -9.88 -15.07 10.56
C ALA A 331 -10.60 -14.57 9.29
N ARG A 332 -11.61 -13.70 9.42
CA ARG A 332 -12.28 -13.07 8.25
C ARG A 332 -11.34 -12.19 7.45
N LEU A 333 -10.44 -11.44 8.11
CA LEU A 333 -9.41 -10.67 7.41
C LEU A 333 -8.49 -11.59 6.60
N GLY A 334 -8.11 -12.75 7.14
CA GLY A 334 -7.35 -13.78 6.44
C GLY A 334 -8.06 -14.35 5.19
N GLN A 335 -9.38 -14.43 5.20
CA GLN A 335 -10.17 -14.83 4.02
C GLN A 335 -10.14 -13.80 2.90
N CYS A 336 -9.86 -12.54 3.20
CA CYS A 336 -9.68 -11.47 2.22
C CYS A 336 -8.28 -11.49 1.56
N ALA A 337 -7.38 -12.37 1.99
CA ALA A 337 -6.00 -12.41 1.53
C ALA A 337 -5.84 -13.04 0.14
N PHE A 338 -5.03 -12.41 -0.69
CA PHE A 338 -4.59 -12.94 -1.97
C PHE A 338 -3.10 -13.31 -1.87
N LYS A 339 -2.80 -14.60 -1.65
CA LYS A 339 -1.44 -15.06 -1.33
C LYS A 339 -0.46 -15.00 -2.51
N GLN A 340 -0.93 -15.00 -3.75
CA GLN A 340 -0.11 -15.10 -4.97
C GLN A 340 -0.43 -13.99 -5.99
N SER A 341 -0.85 -12.82 -5.51
CA SER A 341 -1.28 -11.70 -6.37
C SER A 341 -0.26 -11.35 -7.45
N THR A 342 1.01 -11.20 -7.08
CA THR A 342 2.08 -10.87 -8.03
C THR A 342 2.22 -11.96 -9.10
N GLN A 343 2.22 -13.22 -8.70
CA GLN A 343 2.37 -14.36 -9.63
C GLN A 343 1.18 -14.44 -10.59
N HIS A 344 -0.05 -14.30 -10.11
CA HIS A 344 -1.26 -14.29 -10.93
C HIS A 344 -1.23 -13.15 -11.95
N ILE A 345 -0.87 -11.94 -11.53
CA ILE A 345 -0.75 -10.79 -12.43
C ILE A 345 0.30 -11.07 -13.52
N VAL A 346 1.48 -11.54 -13.13
CA VAL A 346 2.59 -11.80 -14.05
C VAL A 346 2.23 -12.90 -15.05
N GLN A 347 1.69 -14.03 -14.59
CA GLN A 347 1.28 -15.13 -15.46
C GLN A 347 0.21 -14.69 -16.46
N HIS A 348 -0.78 -13.91 -16.01
CA HIS A 348 -1.83 -13.42 -16.88
C HIS A 348 -1.31 -12.41 -17.93
N ILE A 349 -0.35 -11.53 -17.56
CA ILE A 349 0.31 -10.63 -18.51
C ILE A 349 1.08 -11.44 -19.55
N LEU A 350 1.89 -12.40 -19.12
CA LEU A 350 2.72 -13.20 -20.02
C LEU A 350 1.87 -14.04 -20.98
N ALA A 351 0.77 -14.63 -20.53
CA ALA A 351 -0.15 -15.36 -21.39
C ALA A 351 -0.71 -14.48 -22.51
N GLN A 352 -1.11 -13.25 -22.21
CA GLN A 352 -1.65 -12.30 -23.22
C GLN A 352 -0.60 -11.70 -24.16
N LEU A 353 0.70 -11.90 -23.91
CA LEU A 353 1.77 -11.45 -24.80
C LEU A 353 2.27 -12.56 -25.73
N HIS A 354 1.85 -13.80 -25.50
CA HIS A 354 2.20 -14.96 -26.35
C HIS A 354 1.11 -15.28 -27.39
N ASP A 355 -0.10 -14.72 -27.21
CA ASP A 355 -1.20 -14.75 -28.18
C ASP A 355 -1.09 -13.57 -29.15
#